data_22f7d0b5fe51753d62aebf9fecd4ce19
#
_entry.id   22f7d0b5fe51753d62aebf9fecd4ce19
#
_cell.length_a   1.000
_cell.length_b   1.000
_cell.length_c   1.000
_cell.angle_alpha   90.00
_cell.angle_beta   90.00
_cell.angle_gamma   90.00
#
_symmetry.space_group_name_H-M   'P 1'
#
loop_
_entity.id
_entity.type
_entity.pdbx_description
1 polymer ?
#
loop_
_entity_poly.entity_id
_entity_poly.type
_entity_poly.pdbx_seq_one_letter_code
_entity_poly.pdbx_strand_id
1 'polypeptide(L)'
;QEKIIHMNKNNELLIEPRNITKDFKDILKQDTIEFVLDIESVINLEEKGNYFYNKSQYDLPNICIIGLIIIKDGKYIFKDFTIDHLTIEAEKRNIQNWLDFISKYDHIKIYHWGVAEKTYLENIHKRFPDIKLPKMIMIDLLHFFRQEPIIIKDCFNFSLKTIGKNMYKHCMI
;
A
#
# COMPACT_ATOMS: atom_id res chain seq x y z
N GLN A 1 4.95 -5.07 -24.21
CA GLN A 1 6.24 -4.39 -24.51
C GLN A 1 6.09 -3.42 -25.70
N GLU A 2 5.45 -3.82 -26.80
CA GLU A 2 5.27 -2.97 -28.01
C GLU A 2 4.56 -1.66 -27.70
N LYS A 3 3.50 -1.67 -26.91
CA LYS A 3 2.78 -0.45 -26.50
C LYS A 3 3.67 0.53 -25.70
N ILE A 4 4.52 0.02 -24.82
CA ILE A 4 5.48 0.84 -24.07
C ILE A 4 6.47 1.51 -25.01
N ILE A 5 6.99 0.75 -25.97
CA ILE A 5 7.91 1.27 -26.99
C ILE A 5 7.22 2.33 -27.86
N HIS A 6 5.99 2.05 -28.30
CA HIS A 6 5.22 2.99 -29.11
C HIS A 6 4.98 4.31 -28.40
N MET A 7 4.52 4.25 -27.14
CA MET A 7 4.29 5.45 -26.32
C MET A 7 5.57 6.27 -26.12
N ASN A 8 6.70 5.62 -25.86
CA ASN A 8 7.95 6.33 -25.63
C ASN A 8 8.56 6.94 -26.92
N LYS A 9 8.16 6.45 -28.09
CA LYS A 9 8.50 7.06 -29.38
C LYS A 9 7.57 8.20 -29.77
N ASN A 10 6.32 8.21 -29.25
CA ASN A 10 5.31 9.20 -29.55
C ASN A 10 5.30 10.28 -28.47
N ASN A 11 5.64 11.52 -28.85
CA ASN A 11 5.72 12.63 -27.90
C ASN A 11 4.36 13.20 -27.45
N GLU A 12 3.26 12.84 -28.13
CA GLU A 12 1.92 13.34 -27.84
C GLU A 12 1.15 12.50 -26.81
N LEU A 13 1.57 11.24 -26.61
CA LEU A 13 0.90 10.33 -25.66
C LEU A 13 1.64 10.31 -24.34
N LEU A 14 0.96 10.73 -23.26
CA LEU A 14 1.49 10.70 -21.90
C LEU A 14 0.96 9.51 -21.10
N ILE A 15 -0.28 9.08 -21.36
CA ILE A 15 -0.94 7.96 -20.68
C ILE A 15 -1.86 7.19 -21.64
N GLU A 16 -1.86 5.87 -21.55
CA GLU A 16 -2.77 4.98 -22.27
C GLU A 16 -3.21 3.82 -21.35
N PRO A 17 -4.52 3.45 -21.30
CA PRO A 17 -5.65 4.08 -21.96
C PRO A 17 -6.01 5.44 -21.33
N ARG A 18 -6.57 6.34 -22.12
CA ARG A 18 -7.01 7.67 -21.61
C ARG A 18 -8.26 7.58 -20.73
N ASN A 19 -9.03 6.50 -20.87
CA ASN A 19 -10.25 6.27 -20.10
C ASN A 19 -10.11 5.01 -19.27
N ILE A 20 -10.36 5.13 -17.99
CA ILE A 20 -10.43 4.02 -17.04
C ILE A 20 -11.71 3.22 -17.31
N THR A 21 -11.65 1.90 -17.17
CA THR A 21 -12.82 1.02 -17.37
C THR A 21 -13.96 1.31 -16.40
N LYS A 22 -15.13 0.76 -16.74
CA LYS A 22 -16.33 0.86 -15.91
C LYS A 22 -16.10 0.27 -14.52
N ASP A 23 -15.42 -0.87 -14.43
CA ASP A 23 -15.19 -1.58 -13.16
C ASP A 23 -14.37 -0.72 -12.16
N PHE A 24 -13.36 -0.01 -12.63
CA PHE A 24 -12.61 0.91 -11.79
C PHE A 24 -13.44 2.14 -11.37
N LYS A 25 -14.26 2.67 -12.29
CA LYS A 25 -15.18 3.76 -11.98
C LYS A 25 -16.22 3.37 -10.93
N ASP A 26 -16.69 2.13 -10.96
CA ASP A 26 -17.68 1.63 -10.00
C ASP A 26 -17.05 1.42 -8.60
N ILE A 27 -15.78 1.05 -8.53
CA ILE A 27 -15.02 0.98 -7.27
C ILE A 27 -14.88 2.38 -6.63
N LEU A 28 -14.69 3.43 -7.44
CA LEU A 28 -14.52 4.81 -6.96
C LEU A 28 -15.83 5.50 -6.55
N LYS A 29 -16.98 4.98 -6.95
CA LYS A 29 -18.31 5.66 -6.79
C LYS A 29 -18.98 5.50 -5.43
N GLN A 30 -18.38 4.85 -4.45
CA GLN A 30 -19.03 4.65 -3.15
C GLN A 30 -18.70 5.82 -2.20
N ASP A 31 -19.74 6.34 -1.52
CA ASP A 31 -19.65 7.35 -0.44
C ASP A 31 -18.98 6.75 0.82
N THR A 32 -17.78 6.26 0.67
CA THR A 32 -17.01 5.63 1.74
C THR A 32 -15.75 6.44 2.01
N ILE A 33 -15.33 6.46 3.26
CA ILE A 33 -13.99 6.96 3.57
C ILE A 33 -12.98 5.98 2.97
N GLU A 34 -12.06 6.51 2.20
CA GLU A 34 -11.04 5.75 1.50
C GLU A 34 -9.70 5.92 2.19
N PHE A 35 -8.95 4.85 2.27
CA PHE A 35 -7.60 4.83 2.82
C PHE A 35 -6.62 4.40 1.73
N VAL A 36 -5.46 5.04 1.69
CA VAL A 36 -4.29 4.49 0.98
C VAL A 36 -3.32 4.00 2.04
N LEU A 37 -2.94 2.74 1.97
CA LEU A 37 -2.08 2.06 2.93
C LEU A 37 -0.71 1.79 2.33
N ASP A 38 0.32 2.10 3.11
CA ASP A 38 1.70 1.72 2.86
C ASP A 38 2.32 1.19 4.14
N ILE A 39 3.02 0.04 4.07
CA ILE A 39 3.60 -0.62 5.24
C ILE A 39 5.09 -0.80 5.01
N GLU A 40 5.89 -0.26 5.93
CA GLU A 40 7.33 -0.46 5.96
C GLU A 40 7.72 -1.48 7.03
N SER A 41 8.65 -2.34 6.68
CA SER A 41 9.10 -3.43 7.55
C SER A 41 10.62 -3.59 7.52
N VAL A 42 11.14 -4.20 8.56
CA VAL A 42 12.56 -4.53 8.69
C VAL A 42 12.73 -6.04 8.77
N ILE A 43 13.63 -6.57 7.94
CA ILE A 43 14.05 -7.97 7.97
C ILE A 43 15.38 -8.04 8.70
N ASN A 44 15.44 -8.79 9.83
CA ASN A 44 16.66 -9.12 10.57
C ASN A 44 17.68 -7.99 10.71
N LEU A 45 17.52 -7.15 11.70
CA LEU A 45 18.67 -6.42 12.24
C LEU A 45 19.40 -7.40 13.19
N GLU A 46 20.42 -8.09 12.69
CA GLU A 46 21.43 -8.72 13.52
C GLU A 46 22.25 -7.59 14.16
N GLU A 47 21.71 -6.93 15.18
CA GLU A 47 22.54 -6.15 16.07
C GLU A 47 23.22 -7.11 17.06
N LYS A 48 24.53 -7.02 17.14
CA LYS A 48 25.37 -7.60 18.19
C LYS A 48 25.02 -6.96 19.53
N GLY A 49 23.93 -7.37 20.15
CA GLY A 49 23.51 -6.86 21.44
C GLY A 49 22.08 -7.24 21.79
N ASN A 50 21.93 -8.30 22.57
CA ASN A 50 20.82 -8.64 23.47
C ASN A 50 19.34 -8.55 23.02
N TYR A 51 19.05 -8.44 21.75
CA TYR A 51 17.71 -8.64 21.24
C TYR A 51 17.63 -10.06 20.68
N PHE A 52 17.33 -11.02 21.55
CA PHE A 52 16.99 -12.38 21.17
C PHE A 52 15.64 -12.37 20.43
N TYR A 53 15.68 -12.02 19.17
CA TYR A 53 14.67 -12.49 18.24
C TYR A 53 14.85 -14.01 18.15
N ASN A 54 13.94 -14.75 18.73
CA ASN A 54 13.97 -16.20 18.67
C ASN A 54 13.75 -16.62 17.22
N LYS A 55 14.86 -16.87 16.51
CA LYS A 55 14.94 -17.21 15.09
C LYS A 55 14.06 -18.40 14.70
N SER A 56 13.54 -19.14 15.69
CA SER A 56 12.78 -20.38 15.52
C SER A 56 11.26 -20.17 15.33
N GLN A 57 10.72 -18.99 15.58
CA GLN A 57 9.28 -18.80 15.51
C GLN A 57 8.77 -17.90 14.38
N TYR A 58 9.56 -16.94 13.85
CA TYR A 58 9.04 -15.98 12.86
C TYR A 58 10.13 -15.42 11.95
N ASP A 59 10.39 -16.06 10.82
CA ASP A 59 11.16 -15.48 9.69
C ASP A 59 10.37 -14.38 8.95
N LEU A 60 9.47 -13.70 9.65
CA LEU A 60 8.60 -12.68 9.08
C LEU A 60 9.16 -11.29 9.36
N PRO A 61 9.14 -10.38 8.37
CA PRO A 61 9.54 -8.99 8.56
C PRO A 61 8.73 -8.32 9.67
N ASN A 62 9.38 -7.48 10.49
CA ASN A 62 8.72 -6.69 11.52
C ASN A 62 8.14 -5.43 10.92
N ILE A 63 6.86 -5.18 11.14
CA ILE A 63 6.20 -3.96 10.73
C ILE A 63 6.66 -2.83 11.64
N CYS A 64 7.36 -1.85 11.08
CA CYS A 64 7.87 -0.71 11.82
C CYS A 64 7.10 0.60 11.55
N ILE A 65 6.54 0.77 10.37
CA ILE A 65 5.74 1.93 10.02
C ILE A 65 4.48 1.47 9.27
N ILE A 66 3.33 2.02 9.65
CA ILE A 66 2.07 1.90 8.92
C ILE A 66 1.64 3.32 8.55
N GLY A 67 1.76 3.66 7.26
CA GLY A 67 1.34 4.95 6.72
C GLY A 67 -0.06 4.88 6.13
N LEU A 68 -0.89 5.88 6.43
CA LEU A 68 -2.22 6.04 5.86
C LEU A 68 -2.40 7.42 5.24
N ILE A 69 -2.99 7.47 4.06
CA ILE A 69 -3.66 8.67 3.55
C ILE A 69 -5.16 8.41 3.67
N ILE A 70 -5.86 9.30 4.34
CA ILE A 70 -7.31 9.26 4.49
C ILE A 70 -7.90 10.23 3.47
N ILE A 71 -8.76 9.72 2.61
CA ILE A 71 -9.46 10.53 1.60
C ILE A 71 -10.90 10.70 2.06
N LYS A 72 -11.27 11.93 2.38
CA LYS A 72 -12.60 12.28 2.83
C LYS A 72 -13.00 13.64 2.28
N ASP A 73 -14.15 13.75 1.64
CA ASP A 73 -14.71 15.00 1.09
C ASP A 73 -13.69 15.76 0.21
N GLY A 74 -12.91 15.02 -0.61
CA GLY A 74 -11.86 15.58 -1.46
C GLY A 74 -10.63 16.12 -0.72
N LYS A 75 -10.52 15.88 0.59
CA LYS A 75 -9.37 16.24 1.42
C LYS A 75 -8.51 15.01 1.70
N TYR A 76 -7.21 15.26 1.80
CA TYR A 76 -6.21 14.25 2.13
C TYR A 76 -5.67 14.52 3.54
N ILE A 77 -5.77 13.53 4.42
CA ILE A 77 -5.22 13.60 5.78
C ILE A 77 -4.18 12.50 5.90
N PHE A 78 -2.96 12.87 6.21
CA PHE A 78 -1.89 11.91 6.46
C PHE A 78 -1.88 11.47 7.93
N LYS A 79 -1.72 10.17 8.15
CA LYS A 79 -1.59 9.57 9.48
C LYS A 79 -0.56 8.45 9.42
N ASP A 80 0.32 8.39 10.39
CA ASP A 80 1.28 7.30 10.54
C ASP A 80 1.18 6.67 11.92
N PHE A 81 1.63 5.41 11.98
CA PHE A 81 1.80 4.62 13.18
C PHE A 81 3.21 4.03 13.12
N THR A 82 4.07 4.46 14.02
CA THR A 82 5.48 4.11 14.02
C THR A 82 5.87 3.51 15.37
N ILE A 83 6.69 2.46 15.35
CA ILE A 83 7.26 1.90 16.57
C ILE A 83 8.46 2.77 17.04
N ASP A 84 8.59 2.89 18.33
CA ASP A 84 9.70 3.57 18.99
C ASP A 84 10.92 2.64 19.18
N HIS A 85 10.67 1.34 19.33
CA HIS A 85 11.67 0.30 19.48
C HIS A 85 11.32 -0.93 18.67
N LEU A 86 12.34 -1.62 18.13
CA LEU A 86 12.17 -2.88 17.38
C LEU A 86 11.94 -4.07 18.34
N THR A 87 10.76 -4.11 18.98
CA THR A 87 10.33 -5.21 19.83
C THR A 87 8.98 -5.75 19.36
N ILE A 88 8.68 -7.01 19.70
CA ILE A 88 7.41 -7.65 19.37
C ILE A 88 6.25 -6.92 20.02
N GLU A 89 6.43 -6.46 21.26
CA GLU A 89 5.42 -5.72 22.01
C GLU A 89 5.14 -4.35 21.39
N ALA A 90 6.18 -3.65 20.91
CA ALA A 90 6.03 -2.37 20.23
C ALA A 90 5.33 -2.54 18.88
N GLU A 91 5.71 -3.57 18.10
CA GLU A 91 5.02 -3.92 16.86
C GLU A 91 3.55 -4.23 17.10
N LYS A 92 3.24 -5.10 18.07
CA LYS A 92 1.86 -5.47 18.42
C LYS A 92 1.03 -4.26 18.82
N ARG A 93 1.56 -3.40 19.69
CA ARG A 93 0.91 -2.16 20.11
C ARG A 93 0.66 -1.22 18.94
N ASN A 94 1.63 -1.09 18.04
CA ASN A 94 1.53 -0.25 16.85
C ASN A 94 0.41 -0.72 15.91
N ILE A 95 0.37 -2.01 15.64
CA ILE A 95 -0.69 -2.64 14.84
C ILE A 95 -2.06 -2.43 15.51
N GLN A 96 -2.16 -2.63 16.83
CA GLN A 96 -3.42 -2.43 17.55
C GLN A 96 -3.89 -0.97 17.47
N ASN A 97 -3.00 0.01 17.67
CA ASN A 97 -3.31 1.43 17.53
C ASN A 97 -3.85 1.78 16.13
N TRP A 98 -3.24 1.20 15.08
CA TRP A 98 -3.72 1.37 13.71
C TRP A 98 -5.11 0.75 13.53
N LEU A 99 -5.34 -0.48 14.00
CA LEU A 99 -6.62 -1.16 13.90
C LEU A 99 -7.73 -0.44 14.68
N ASP A 100 -7.44 0.03 15.89
CA ASP A 100 -8.34 0.83 16.70
C ASP A 100 -8.70 2.16 16.02
N PHE A 101 -7.77 2.71 15.27
CA PHE A 101 -8.01 3.92 14.50
C PHE A 101 -8.96 3.66 13.33
N ILE A 102 -8.68 2.68 12.47
CA ILE A 102 -9.50 2.40 11.29
C ILE A 102 -10.87 1.82 11.64
N SER A 103 -10.99 1.09 12.76
CA SER A 103 -12.26 0.52 13.23
C SER A 103 -13.29 1.54 13.68
N LYS A 104 -12.92 2.84 13.75
CA LYS A 104 -13.87 3.94 13.99
C LYS A 104 -14.72 4.26 12.76
N TYR A 105 -14.39 3.67 11.63
CA TYR A 105 -15.04 3.94 10.36
C TYR A 105 -15.82 2.72 9.89
N ASP A 106 -17.04 2.96 9.42
CA ASP A 106 -17.84 1.95 8.74
C ASP A 106 -17.35 1.78 7.29
N HIS A 107 -17.48 0.57 6.74
CA HIS A 107 -17.16 0.28 5.33
C HIS A 107 -15.73 0.67 4.92
N ILE A 108 -14.74 0.13 5.62
CA ILE A 108 -13.33 0.41 5.39
C ILE A 108 -12.90 -0.07 4.00
N LYS A 109 -12.48 0.86 3.14
CA LYS A 109 -11.92 0.60 1.82
C LYS A 109 -10.46 1.05 1.81
N ILE A 110 -9.54 0.13 1.51
CA ILE A 110 -8.10 0.36 1.56
C ILE A 110 -7.50 0.10 0.17
N TYR A 111 -6.90 1.12 -0.40
CA TYR A 111 -6.08 1.01 -1.59
C TYR A 111 -4.63 0.72 -1.20
N HIS A 112 -3.99 -0.16 -1.95
CA HIS A 112 -2.58 -0.49 -1.77
C HIS A 112 -1.92 -0.78 -3.12
N TRP A 113 -0.59 -0.90 -3.12
CA TRP A 113 0.17 -1.12 -4.35
C TRP A 113 0.88 -2.46 -4.34
N GLY A 114 0.28 -3.47 -4.94
CA GLY A 114 0.82 -4.82 -5.05
C GLY A 114 0.46 -5.71 -3.88
N VAL A 115 1.22 -6.77 -3.69
CA VAL A 115 0.85 -7.86 -2.76
C VAL A 115 1.41 -7.69 -1.35
N ALA A 116 2.32 -6.73 -1.13
CA ALA A 116 3.07 -6.62 0.11
C ALA A 116 2.14 -6.39 1.32
N GLU A 117 1.26 -5.40 1.24
CA GLU A 117 0.34 -5.04 2.33
C GLU A 117 -0.59 -6.21 2.69
N LYS A 118 -1.09 -6.93 1.69
CA LYS A 118 -1.91 -8.13 1.93
C LYS A 118 -1.12 -9.21 2.65
N THR A 119 0.13 -9.44 2.24
CA THR A 119 1.04 -10.39 2.89
C THR A 119 1.33 -9.99 4.33
N TYR A 120 1.51 -8.69 4.61
CA TYR A 120 1.69 -8.19 5.98
C TYR A 120 0.45 -8.44 6.84
N LEU A 121 -0.76 -8.21 6.32
CA LEU A 121 -1.99 -8.51 7.06
C LEU A 121 -2.13 -10.01 7.40
N GLU A 122 -1.79 -10.88 6.46
CA GLU A 122 -1.75 -12.34 6.70
C GLU A 122 -0.71 -12.70 7.77
N ASN A 123 0.44 -12.04 7.76
CA ASN A 123 1.51 -12.25 8.73
C ASN A 123 1.14 -11.73 10.13
N ILE A 124 0.40 -10.62 10.24
CA ILE A 124 -0.15 -10.12 11.51
C ILE A 124 -0.97 -11.21 12.18
N HIS A 125 -1.88 -11.85 11.45
CA HIS A 125 -2.73 -12.90 12.02
C HIS A 125 -1.93 -14.14 12.48
N LYS A 126 -0.87 -14.50 11.75
CA LYS A 126 0.02 -15.62 12.13
C LYS A 126 0.86 -15.29 13.36
N ARG A 127 1.37 -14.05 13.45
CA ARG A 127 2.24 -13.61 14.54
C ARG A 127 1.47 -13.27 15.81
N PHE A 128 0.29 -12.67 15.66
CA PHE A 128 -0.57 -12.21 16.74
C PHE A 128 -1.99 -12.77 16.57
N PRO A 129 -2.22 -14.05 16.90
CA PRO A 129 -3.53 -14.71 16.70
C PRO A 129 -4.68 -14.08 17.49
N ASP A 130 -4.38 -13.34 18.53
CA ASP A 130 -5.34 -12.60 19.35
C ASP A 130 -5.79 -11.27 18.71
N ILE A 131 -5.06 -10.76 17.74
CA ILE A 131 -5.46 -9.57 16.98
C ILE A 131 -6.54 -9.94 15.95
N LYS A 132 -7.68 -9.26 16.06
CA LYS A 132 -8.79 -9.41 15.10
C LYS A 132 -8.75 -8.27 14.09
N LEU A 133 -8.58 -8.62 12.82
CA LEU A 133 -8.68 -7.66 11.73
C LEU A 133 -10.17 -7.29 11.48
N PRO A 134 -10.52 -6.00 11.36
CA PRO A 134 -11.85 -5.59 10.97
C PRO A 134 -12.15 -6.03 9.54
N LYS A 135 -13.42 -6.05 9.15
CA LYS A 135 -13.80 -6.30 7.75
C LYS A 135 -13.37 -5.11 6.90
N MET A 136 -12.45 -5.36 5.97
CA MET A 136 -11.88 -4.37 5.06
C MET A 136 -12.02 -4.83 3.61
N ILE A 137 -12.23 -3.89 2.70
CA ILE A 137 -12.15 -4.12 1.26
C ILE A 137 -10.74 -3.68 0.82
N MET A 138 -9.91 -4.64 0.46
CA MET A 138 -8.54 -4.39 -0.02
C MET A 138 -8.54 -4.29 -1.55
N ILE A 139 -8.03 -3.18 -2.08
CA ILE A 139 -7.99 -2.89 -3.52
C ILE A 139 -6.54 -2.72 -3.96
N ASP A 140 -6.03 -3.70 -4.69
CA ASP A 140 -4.69 -3.64 -5.27
C ASP A 140 -4.68 -2.81 -6.55
N LEU A 141 -4.18 -1.58 -6.46
CA LEU A 141 -4.09 -0.68 -7.62
C LEU A 141 -3.10 -1.19 -8.68
N LEU A 142 -2.03 -1.89 -8.29
CA LEU A 142 -1.10 -2.48 -9.24
C LEU A 142 -1.78 -3.53 -10.12
N HIS A 143 -2.75 -4.27 -9.56
CA HIS A 143 -3.54 -5.24 -10.32
C HIS A 143 -4.30 -4.56 -11.47
N PHE A 144 -4.95 -3.41 -11.21
CA PHE A 144 -5.62 -2.63 -12.25
C PHE A 144 -4.66 -2.11 -13.30
N PHE A 145 -3.50 -1.58 -12.88
CA PHE A 145 -2.47 -1.12 -13.82
C PHE A 145 -1.99 -2.23 -14.77
N ARG A 146 -1.99 -3.49 -14.31
CA ARG A 146 -1.56 -4.63 -15.11
C ARG A 146 -2.66 -5.22 -15.99
N GLN A 147 -3.89 -5.29 -15.48
CA GLN A 147 -5.03 -5.82 -16.24
C GLN A 147 -5.36 -4.94 -17.45
N GLU A 148 -5.37 -3.65 -17.27
CA GLU A 148 -5.69 -2.65 -18.30
C GLU A 148 -4.45 -2.08 -18.97
N PRO A 149 -3.33 -2.75 -19.04
CA PRO A 149 -1.97 -2.24 -19.10
C PRO A 149 -1.92 -0.72 -19.19
N ILE A 150 -2.16 -0.04 -18.05
CA ILE A 150 -2.06 1.42 -17.96
C ILE A 150 -0.58 1.79 -18.13
N ILE A 151 -0.27 2.42 -19.23
CA ILE A 151 1.09 2.79 -19.59
C ILE A 151 1.25 4.30 -19.42
N ILE A 152 2.32 4.69 -18.75
CA ILE A 152 2.70 6.08 -18.55
C ILE A 152 4.03 6.30 -19.28
N LYS A 153 4.15 7.43 -19.95
CA LYS A 153 5.37 7.79 -20.67
C LYS A 153 6.59 7.75 -19.75
N ASP A 154 7.71 7.25 -20.28
CA ASP A 154 8.97 7.01 -19.58
C ASP A 154 8.90 5.94 -18.46
N CYS A 155 7.76 5.25 -18.27
CA CYS A 155 7.65 4.14 -17.36
C CYS A 155 7.91 2.81 -18.07
N PHE A 156 8.98 2.11 -17.67
CA PHE A 156 9.34 0.79 -18.20
C PHE A 156 8.95 -0.35 -17.25
N ASN A 157 8.40 -0.01 -16.09
CA ASN A 157 7.88 -0.94 -15.10
C ASN A 157 6.72 -0.32 -14.33
N PHE A 158 6.03 -1.13 -13.52
CA PHE A 158 4.89 -0.72 -12.70
C PHE A 158 5.27 -0.45 -11.23
N SER A 159 6.52 -0.05 -10.96
CA SER A 159 6.90 0.42 -9.62
C SER A 159 6.20 1.75 -9.32
N LEU A 160 5.60 1.88 -8.14
CA LEU A 160 4.93 3.12 -7.72
C LEU A 160 5.88 4.33 -7.79
N LYS A 161 7.16 4.14 -7.40
CA LYS A 161 8.19 5.19 -7.49
C LYS A 161 8.43 5.64 -8.94
N THR A 162 8.51 4.68 -9.88
CA THR A 162 8.70 5.01 -11.31
C THR A 162 7.49 5.73 -11.88
N ILE A 163 6.29 5.26 -11.56
CA ILE A 163 5.03 5.85 -12.01
C ILE A 163 4.89 7.27 -11.46
N GLY A 164 4.97 7.45 -10.15
CA GLY A 164 4.82 8.76 -9.50
C GLY A 164 5.85 9.78 -10.00
N LYS A 165 7.13 9.38 -10.13
CA LYS A 165 8.18 10.24 -10.68
C LYS A 165 7.85 10.73 -12.10
N ASN A 166 7.37 9.84 -12.96
CA ASN A 166 7.09 10.22 -14.35
C ASN A 166 5.77 10.96 -14.49
N MET A 167 4.75 10.66 -13.69
CA MET A 167 3.53 11.46 -13.62
C MET A 167 3.85 12.91 -13.21
N TYR A 168 4.68 13.10 -12.19
CA TYR A 168 5.15 14.42 -11.77
C TYR A 168 5.95 15.12 -12.87
N LYS A 169 6.92 14.41 -13.50
CA LYS A 169 7.73 14.93 -14.61
C LYS A 169 6.88 15.45 -15.78
N HIS A 170 5.77 14.80 -16.06
CA HIS A 170 4.85 15.13 -17.14
C HIS A 170 3.66 15.99 -16.70
N CYS A 171 3.70 16.57 -15.50
CA CYS A 171 2.66 17.45 -14.95
C CYS A 171 1.26 16.80 -14.92
N MET A 172 1.19 15.50 -14.62
CA MET A 172 -0.07 14.78 -14.47
C MET A 172 -0.59 14.83 -13.02
N ILE A 173 0.29 15.10 -12.06
CA ILE A 173 0.04 15.30 -10.62
C ILE A 173 0.88 16.44 -10.12
#